data_4796141c9c17c7be9c84eac3067f99be
#
_entry.id   4796141c9c17c7be9c84eac3067f99be
#
_cell.length_a   1.000
_cell.length_b   1.000
_cell.length_c   1.000
_cell.angle_alpha   90.00
_cell.angle_beta   90.00
_cell.angle_gamma   90.00
#
_symmetry.space_group_name_H-M   'P 1'
#
loop_
_entity.id
_entity.type
_entity.pdbx_description
1 polymer ?
#
loop_
_entity_poly.entity_id
_entity_poly.type
_entity_poly.pdbx_seq_one_letter_code
_entity_poly.pdbx_strand_id
1 'polypeptide(L)'
;MSDQLQMTDGMHIIVEALKQNNIDTIYGVVGIPVTDMARHAQAEGIRYIGFRHEQSAGYAAAASGFLTQKPGICLTVSAPGFLNGLTALANATVNGFPMIMISGSSDRAIVDLQQGDYEELDQMNAAKPYAKAAFRVNQPQDLGIALARAIRVSVSGRPGGVYLDLPANVLAATREKDEALTTIVKVENPSPALLPCPKSVTSAISLLAKAERPLIILGKGAAYSQSDEQLREFIESAQIPFLPMSMAKGILEDTHPLSAAAARSFALANADVVMLVGARLNWLLAHGKKGWAADTQFIQLDIEPQEIDSNRPIAVPVVGDIASSMQGMLAELKQNTFTTPLVWRDILNIHKQQNAQKMHEKLSTDTQPLNYFNALSAVRDVLRENQDIYLVNEGANTLDNARNIIDMYKPRRRLDCGTWGVMGIGMGYAIGASVTSGSPVVAIEGDSAFGFSGMEIETICRYNLPVTIVIFNNGGIYRGDGVDLSGAGAPSPTDLLHHARYDKLMDAFRGVGYNVTTTDELRHALTTGIQSRKPTIINVVIDPAAGTESGHITKLNPKQVAGN
;
A
#
# COMPACT_ATOMS: atom_id res chain seq x y z
N MET A 1 47.27 -19.82 26.46
CA MET A 1 45.84 -19.84 26.62
C MET A 1 45.31 -20.30 25.28
N SER A 2 44.67 -21.46 25.19
CA SER A 2 44.02 -21.88 23.94
C SER A 2 42.89 -20.92 23.68
N ASP A 3 42.97 -20.13 22.60
CA ASP A 3 41.82 -19.41 22.09
C ASP A 3 40.72 -20.45 21.86
N GLN A 4 39.72 -20.50 22.76
CA GLN A 4 38.55 -21.30 22.53
C GLN A 4 37.81 -20.62 21.35
N LEU A 5 37.80 -21.32 20.21
CA LEU A 5 37.00 -20.90 19.04
C LEU A 5 35.58 -20.65 19.48
N GLN A 6 35.10 -19.40 19.31
CA GLN A 6 33.69 -19.07 19.55
C GLN A 6 32.85 -19.64 18.41
N MET A 7 31.81 -20.39 18.78
CA MET A 7 30.89 -20.97 17.81
C MET A 7 29.63 -20.11 17.69
N THR A 8 29.08 -20.08 16.52
CA THR A 8 27.77 -19.45 16.19
C THR A 8 26.94 -20.39 15.33
N ASP A 9 25.69 -20.06 15.10
CA ASP A 9 24.78 -20.84 14.24
C ASP A 9 24.12 -19.97 13.17
N GLY A 10 23.33 -20.60 12.29
CA GLY A 10 22.68 -19.88 11.18
C GLY A 10 21.67 -18.83 11.65
N MET A 11 21.03 -19.01 12.81
CA MET A 11 20.09 -18.00 13.34
C MET A 11 20.81 -16.73 13.74
N HIS A 12 21.96 -16.84 14.41
CA HIS A 12 22.79 -15.68 14.76
C HIS A 12 23.38 -15.00 13.52
N ILE A 13 23.82 -15.78 12.52
CA ILE A 13 24.39 -15.23 11.28
C ILE A 13 23.35 -14.39 10.54
N ILE A 14 22.12 -14.89 10.35
CA ILE A 14 21.07 -14.13 9.64
C ILE A 14 20.62 -12.89 10.42
N VAL A 15 20.56 -12.96 11.75
CA VAL A 15 20.23 -11.81 12.60
C VAL A 15 21.31 -10.73 12.52
N GLU A 16 22.58 -11.12 12.58
CA GLU A 16 23.69 -10.18 12.42
C GLU A 16 23.73 -9.57 11.01
N ALA A 17 23.42 -10.36 9.97
CA ALA A 17 23.29 -9.85 8.61
C ALA A 17 22.17 -8.83 8.46
N LEU A 18 21.01 -9.04 9.09
CA LEU A 18 19.90 -8.06 9.16
C LEU A 18 20.37 -6.76 9.82
N LYS A 19 21.04 -6.86 10.97
CA LYS A 19 21.54 -5.73 11.75
C LYS A 19 22.58 -4.90 10.97
N GLN A 20 23.56 -5.55 10.33
CA GLN A 20 24.58 -4.88 9.52
C GLN A 20 23.99 -4.18 8.28
N ASN A 21 22.84 -4.63 7.80
CA ASN A 21 22.09 -3.99 6.72
C ASN A 21 21.03 -2.98 7.21
N ASN A 22 21.12 -2.53 8.47
CA ASN A 22 20.25 -1.52 9.08
C ASN A 22 18.76 -1.90 9.01
N ILE A 23 18.46 -3.18 9.18
CA ILE A 23 17.11 -3.66 9.42
C ILE A 23 16.85 -3.59 10.92
N ASP A 24 15.90 -2.78 11.32
CA ASP A 24 15.59 -2.47 12.71
C ASP A 24 14.24 -3.06 13.19
N THR A 25 13.45 -3.60 12.27
CA THR A 25 12.10 -4.10 12.58
C THR A 25 11.78 -5.35 11.77
N ILE A 26 11.21 -6.34 12.43
CA ILE A 26 10.64 -7.56 11.86
C ILE A 26 9.18 -7.66 12.26
N TYR A 27 8.31 -7.96 11.30
CA TYR A 27 6.89 -8.25 11.50
C TYR A 27 6.68 -9.75 11.30
N GLY A 28 5.88 -10.43 12.13
CA GLY A 28 5.71 -11.86 11.88
C GLY A 28 4.85 -12.62 12.88
N VAL A 29 4.74 -13.89 12.63
CA VAL A 29 4.18 -14.89 13.53
C VAL A 29 5.22 -15.98 13.72
N VAL A 30 5.62 -16.23 14.97
CA VAL A 30 6.68 -17.21 15.29
C VAL A 30 6.13 -18.62 15.48
N GLY A 31 6.99 -19.58 15.24
CA GLY A 31 6.80 -21.01 15.43
C GLY A 31 8.07 -21.74 15.01
N ILE A 32 8.01 -23.05 14.83
CA ILE A 32 9.16 -23.87 14.40
C ILE A 32 9.44 -23.60 12.91
N PRO A 33 10.72 -23.39 12.50
CA PRO A 33 11.95 -23.37 13.31
C PRO A 33 12.45 -21.95 13.65
N VAL A 34 11.63 -20.88 13.52
CA VAL A 34 12.09 -19.48 13.54
C VAL A 34 11.88 -18.75 14.87
N THR A 35 11.32 -19.40 15.89
CA THR A 35 11.04 -18.75 17.18
C THR A 35 12.32 -18.20 17.83
N ASP A 36 13.39 -18.97 17.86
CA ASP A 36 14.63 -18.55 18.48
C ASP A 36 15.37 -17.48 17.65
N MET A 37 15.22 -17.51 16.33
CA MET A 37 15.68 -16.43 15.46
C MET A 37 15.02 -15.09 15.84
N ALA A 38 13.70 -15.07 16.09
CA ALA A 38 12.99 -13.87 16.52
C ALA A 38 13.43 -13.38 17.91
N ARG A 39 13.66 -14.30 18.87
CA ARG A 39 14.20 -13.99 20.20
C ARG A 39 15.60 -13.39 20.11
N HIS A 40 16.44 -13.97 19.27
CA HIS A 40 17.76 -13.46 18.99
C HIS A 40 17.73 -12.06 18.40
N ALA A 41 16.88 -11.83 17.40
CA ALA A 41 16.69 -10.52 16.80
C ALA A 41 16.34 -9.46 17.86
N GLN A 42 15.42 -9.79 18.79
CA GLN A 42 15.09 -8.89 19.91
C GLN A 42 16.27 -8.65 20.85
N ALA A 43 17.02 -9.69 21.19
CA ALA A 43 18.19 -9.57 22.06
C ALA A 43 19.29 -8.67 21.45
N GLU A 44 19.41 -8.68 20.12
CA GLU A 44 20.33 -7.83 19.35
C GLU A 44 19.78 -6.44 19.00
N GLY A 45 18.59 -6.07 19.54
CA GLY A 45 18.01 -4.75 19.40
C GLY A 45 17.14 -4.55 18.15
N ILE A 46 16.87 -5.60 17.37
CA ILE A 46 15.89 -5.55 16.28
C ILE A 46 14.49 -5.66 16.89
N ARG A 47 13.62 -4.72 16.58
CA ARG A 47 12.25 -4.70 17.07
C ARG A 47 11.44 -5.80 16.40
N TYR A 48 10.88 -6.73 17.17
CA TYR A 48 9.97 -7.74 16.66
C TYR A 48 8.53 -7.38 16.99
N ILE A 49 7.67 -7.25 15.96
CA ILE A 49 6.24 -7.00 16.09
C ILE A 49 5.50 -8.29 15.77
N GLY A 50 5.02 -8.96 16.81
CA GLY A 50 4.27 -10.21 16.68
C GLY A 50 2.81 -9.96 16.30
N PHE A 51 2.35 -10.62 15.27
CA PHE A 51 0.99 -10.54 14.73
C PHE A 51 0.14 -11.75 15.15
N ARG A 52 -1.15 -11.69 14.83
CA ARG A 52 -2.10 -12.79 15.00
C ARG A 52 -2.23 -13.62 13.73
N HIS A 53 -1.89 -13.03 12.57
CA HIS A 53 -1.94 -13.68 11.26
C HIS A 53 -0.81 -13.21 10.36
N GLU A 54 -0.16 -14.12 9.64
CA GLU A 54 1.01 -13.85 8.80
C GLU A 54 0.69 -12.92 7.62
N GLN A 55 -0.51 -12.97 7.08
CA GLN A 55 -0.96 -12.07 6.02
C GLN A 55 -0.89 -10.61 6.49
N SER A 56 -1.40 -10.33 7.69
CA SER A 56 -1.36 -8.97 8.28
C SER A 56 0.07 -8.52 8.56
N ALA A 57 0.94 -9.43 9.04
CA ALA A 57 2.36 -9.17 9.24
C ALA A 57 3.06 -8.79 7.92
N GLY A 58 2.78 -9.54 6.85
CA GLY A 58 3.30 -9.25 5.52
C GLY A 58 2.81 -7.91 4.97
N TYR A 59 1.55 -7.57 5.20
CA TYR A 59 1.04 -6.24 4.83
C TYR A 59 1.73 -5.12 5.60
N ALA A 60 1.99 -5.28 6.90
CA ALA A 60 2.74 -4.30 7.68
C ALA A 60 4.17 -4.13 7.15
N ALA A 61 4.85 -5.22 6.84
CA ALA A 61 6.16 -5.20 6.21
C ALA A 61 6.14 -4.47 4.86
N ALA A 62 5.15 -4.74 4.00
CA ALA A 62 5.00 -4.08 2.71
C ALA A 62 4.75 -2.57 2.85
N ALA A 63 3.89 -2.15 3.78
CA ALA A 63 3.63 -0.74 4.07
C ALA A 63 4.88 -0.02 4.60
N SER A 64 5.61 -0.65 5.53
CA SER A 64 6.89 -0.15 6.01
C SER A 64 7.88 0.05 4.85
N GLY A 65 7.98 -0.94 3.97
CA GLY A 65 8.83 -0.86 2.78
C GLY A 65 8.48 0.30 1.85
N PHE A 66 7.19 0.52 1.60
CA PHE A 66 6.73 1.65 0.79
C PHE A 66 7.10 3.01 1.42
N LEU A 67 6.98 3.14 2.73
CA LEU A 67 7.22 4.39 3.44
C LEU A 67 8.71 4.70 3.59
N THR A 68 9.58 3.68 3.71
CA THR A 68 11.01 3.84 4.02
C THR A 68 11.93 3.69 2.81
N GLN A 69 11.44 3.16 1.69
CA GLN A 69 12.25 2.72 0.53
C GLN A 69 13.26 1.61 0.88
N LYS A 70 13.14 0.99 2.06
CA LYS A 70 13.90 -0.18 2.49
C LYS A 70 12.99 -1.39 2.50
N PRO A 71 13.50 -2.63 2.34
CA PRO A 71 12.62 -3.79 2.43
C PRO A 71 12.07 -3.96 3.84
N GLY A 72 10.75 -4.03 3.99
CA GLY A 72 10.14 -4.50 5.23
C GLY A 72 10.32 -6.01 5.37
N ILE A 73 10.60 -6.49 6.59
CA ILE A 73 10.84 -7.92 6.84
C ILE A 73 9.59 -8.57 7.44
N CYS A 74 9.09 -9.60 6.76
CA CYS A 74 8.05 -10.49 7.27
C CYS A 74 8.65 -11.84 7.61
N LEU A 75 8.54 -12.29 8.87
CA LEU A 75 9.02 -13.59 9.33
C LEU A 75 7.85 -14.52 9.57
N THR A 76 7.87 -15.70 8.93
CA THR A 76 6.82 -16.73 9.09
C THR A 76 7.40 -18.10 9.47
N VAL A 77 6.57 -18.93 10.05
CA VAL A 77 6.88 -20.35 10.22
C VAL A 77 6.83 -21.08 8.88
N SER A 78 7.19 -22.37 8.89
CA SER A 78 7.12 -23.26 7.74
C SER A 78 5.70 -23.38 7.18
N ALA A 79 5.60 -23.91 6.00
CA ALA A 79 4.41 -24.29 5.23
C ALA A 79 3.11 -23.50 5.53
N PRO A 80 2.28 -23.80 6.54
CA PRO A 80 1.04 -23.08 6.75
C PRO A 80 1.27 -21.59 7.02
N GLY A 81 2.30 -21.20 7.77
CA GLY A 81 2.62 -19.79 8.00
C GLY A 81 3.09 -19.08 6.72
N PHE A 82 3.94 -19.72 5.93
CA PHE A 82 4.31 -19.24 4.61
C PHE A 82 3.08 -19.06 3.71
N LEU A 83 2.19 -20.06 3.62
CA LEU A 83 0.99 -19.98 2.78
C LEU A 83 0.04 -18.86 3.22
N ASN A 84 -0.14 -18.68 4.54
CA ASN A 84 -0.92 -17.57 5.08
C ASN A 84 -0.32 -16.19 4.65
N GLY A 85 1.00 -16.08 4.62
CA GLY A 85 1.69 -14.86 4.21
C GLY A 85 1.75 -14.63 2.69
N LEU A 86 1.47 -15.66 1.89
CA LEU A 86 1.68 -15.63 0.43
C LEU A 86 0.87 -14.54 -0.28
N THR A 87 -0.36 -14.28 0.18
CA THR A 87 -1.19 -13.19 -0.34
C THR A 87 -0.52 -11.82 -0.15
N ALA A 88 0.14 -11.59 0.99
CA ALA A 88 0.85 -10.34 1.25
C ALA A 88 2.11 -10.22 0.37
N LEU A 89 2.83 -11.32 0.13
CA LEU A 89 3.97 -11.35 -0.80
C LEU A 89 3.54 -10.98 -2.23
N ALA A 90 2.44 -11.56 -2.72
CA ALA A 90 1.85 -11.24 -4.02
C ALA A 90 1.40 -9.78 -4.08
N ASN A 91 0.73 -9.27 -3.04
CA ASN A 91 0.33 -7.88 -2.93
C ASN A 91 1.52 -6.92 -3.01
N ALA A 92 2.59 -7.20 -2.28
CA ALA A 92 3.82 -6.40 -2.32
C ALA A 92 4.42 -6.36 -3.74
N THR A 93 4.45 -7.51 -4.43
CA THR A 93 4.98 -7.63 -5.80
C THR A 93 4.14 -6.85 -6.79
N VAL A 94 2.82 -7.03 -6.80
CA VAL A 94 1.91 -6.35 -7.74
C VAL A 94 1.87 -4.84 -7.49
N ASN A 95 1.92 -4.43 -6.22
CA ASN A 95 1.90 -3.01 -5.85
C ASN A 95 3.26 -2.33 -5.94
N GLY A 96 4.36 -3.07 -6.11
CA GLY A 96 5.71 -2.51 -6.16
C GLY A 96 6.16 -2.01 -4.79
N PHE A 97 5.90 -2.77 -3.72
CA PHE A 97 6.34 -2.45 -2.36
C PHE A 97 7.52 -3.36 -1.98
N PRO A 98 8.65 -2.80 -1.55
CA PRO A 98 9.79 -3.63 -1.18
C PRO A 98 9.52 -4.39 0.12
N MET A 99 9.54 -5.72 0.05
CA MET A 99 9.34 -6.61 1.18
C MET A 99 10.22 -7.85 1.02
N ILE A 100 10.74 -8.38 2.10
CA ILE A 100 11.36 -9.70 2.15
C ILE A 100 10.55 -10.56 3.11
N MET A 101 9.95 -11.63 2.58
CA MET A 101 9.36 -12.67 3.40
C MET A 101 10.41 -13.74 3.66
N ILE A 102 10.75 -13.92 4.92
CA ILE A 102 11.67 -14.95 5.40
C ILE A 102 10.83 -16.02 6.05
N SER A 103 10.96 -17.26 5.60
CA SER A 103 10.29 -18.40 6.24
C SER A 103 11.30 -19.48 6.62
N GLY A 104 11.07 -20.12 7.77
CA GLY A 104 11.69 -21.40 8.01
C GLY A 104 11.12 -22.47 7.08
N SER A 105 11.82 -23.56 6.88
CA SER A 105 11.34 -24.71 6.13
C SER A 105 11.96 -26.00 6.64
N SER A 106 11.35 -27.13 6.26
CA SER A 106 11.90 -28.47 6.51
C SER A 106 13.23 -28.67 5.78
N ASP A 107 14.00 -29.64 6.24
CA ASP A 107 15.26 -30.00 5.59
C ASP A 107 15.01 -30.40 4.13
N ARG A 108 15.80 -29.82 3.24
CA ARG A 108 15.67 -30.05 1.80
C ARG A 108 15.80 -31.53 1.42
N ALA A 109 16.70 -32.27 2.09
CA ALA A 109 16.88 -33.67 1.79
C ALA A 109 15.59 -34.50 2.01
N ILE A 110 14.76 -34.07 2.96
CA ILE A 110 13.46 -34.67 3.24
C ILE A 110 12.42 -34.21 2.22
N VAL A 111 12.36 -32.90 1.96
CA VAL A 111 11.39 -32.29 1.03
C VAL A 111 11.58 -32.82 -0.40
N ASP A 112 12.81 -32.89 -0.89
CA ASP A 112 13.13 -33.36 -2.25
C ASP A 112 12.75 -34.83 -2.47
N LEU A 113 12.72 -35.64 -1.41
CA LEU A 113 12.32 -37.06 -1.45
C LEU A 113 10.86 -37.30 -1.02
N GLN A 114 10.13 -36.25 -0.61
CA GLN A 114 8.73 -36.32 -0.15
C GLN A 114 8.55 -37.37 0.97
N GLN A 115 9.38 -37.29 2.00
CA GLN A 115 9.42 -38.27 3.08
C GLN A 115 8.35 -38.04 4.17
N GLY A 116 7.60 -36.94 4.10
CA GLY A 116 6.51 -36.63 5.04
C GLY A 116 6.99 -36.02 6.35
N ASP A 117 7.79 -34.96 6.28
CA ASP A 117 8.24 -34.21 7.47
C ASP A 117 7.14 -33.27 8.01
N TYR A 118 7.34 -32.83 9.26
CA TYR A 118 6.47 -31.81 9.87
C TYR A 118 6.46 -30.52 9.04
N GLU A 119 5.26 -30.09 8.63
CA GLU A 119 5.06 -28.90 7.79
C GLU A 119 5.88 -28.93 6.49
N GLU A 120 6.02 -30.11 5.87
CA GLU A 120 6.73 -30.24 4.59
C GLU A 120 6.02 -29.53 3.45
N LEU A 121 6.74 -28.66 2.75
CA LEU A 121 6.27 -27.99 1.53
C LEU A 121 7.47 -27.48 0.74
N ASP A 122 7.45 -27.57 -0.59
CA ASP A 122 8.41 -26.88 -1.44
C ASP A 122 8.04 -25.38 -1.56
N GLN A 123 8.31 -24.64 -0.51
CA GLN A 123 7.93 -23.24 -0.34
C GLN A 123 8.57 -22.33 -1.39
N MET A 124 9.85 -22.55 -1.73
CA MET A 124 10.53 -21.73 -2.71
C MET A 124 9.85 -21.82 -4.09
N ASN A 125 9.50 -23.01 -4.54
CA ASN A 125 8.81 -23.16 -5.82
C ASN A 125 7.37 -22.64 -5.75
N ALA A 126 6.70 -22.78 -4.61
CA ALA A 126 5.37 -22.21 -4.38
C ALA A 126 5.39 -20.67 -4.39
N ALA A 127 6.46 -20.03 -3.91
CA ALA A 127 6.59 -18.57 -3.88
C ALA A 127 6.88 -17.94 -5.26
N LYS A 128 7.58 -18.64 -6.17
CA LYS A 128 8.07 -18.09 -7.45
C LYS A 128 7.02 -17.35 -8.28
N PRO A 129 5.78 -17.83 -8.46
CA PRO A 129 4.78 -17.13 -9.25
C PRO A 129 4.30 -15.80 -8.66
N TYR A 130 4.51 -15.58 -7.36
CA TYR A 130 3.97 -14.46 -6.60
C TYR A 130 5.03 -13.46 -6.15
N ALA A 131 6.29 -13.90 -6.15
CA ALA A 131 7.43 -13.08 -5.73
C ALA A 131 8.14 -12.46 -6.93
N LYS A 132 8.77 -11.30 -6.72
CA LYS A 132 9.73 -10.74 -7.67
C LYS A 132 10.95 -11.65 -7.85
N ALA A 133 11.37 -12.32 -6.76
CA ALA A 133 12.37 -13.39 -6.75
C ALA A 133 12.16 -14.28 -5.53
N ALA A 134 12.61 -15.53 -5.63
CA ALA A 134 12.60 -16.50 -4.53
C ALA A 134 13.97 -17.18 -4.46
N PHE A 135 14.55 -17.21 -3.27
CA PHE A 135 15.85 -17.80 -2.99
C PHE A 135 15.72 -18.83 -1.85
N ARG A 136 16.49 -19.90 -1.93
CA ARG A 136 16.66 -20.87 -0.84
C ARG A 136 18.14 -20.91 -0.45
N VAL A 137 18.41 -20.86 0.84
CA VAL A 137 19.76 -21.02 1.37
C VAL A 137 20.02 -22.49 1.61
N ASN A 138 21.07 -23.04 1.02
CA ASN A 138 21.41 -24.46 1.16
C ASN A 138 22.54 -24.71 2.16
N GLN A 139 23.32 -23.68 2.50
CA GLN A 139 24.47 -23.78 3.40
C GLN A 139 24.53 -22.53 4.28
N PRO A 140 24.96 -22.63 5.55
CA PRO A 140 24.95 -21.52 6.49
C PRO A 140 25.89 -20.36 6.08
N GLN A 141 26.99 -20.62 5.36
CA GLN A 141 27.87 -19.57 4.84
C GLN A 141 27.22 -18.70 3.77
N ASP A 142 26.11 -19.15 3.15
CA ASP A 142 25.40 -18.40 2.12
C ASP A 142 24.32 -17.45 2.68
N LEU A 143 24.06 -17.48 3.99
CA LEU A 143 23.02 -16.66 4.63
C LEU A 143 23.24 -15.16 4.40
N GLY A 144 24.48 -14.68 4.57
CA GLY A 144 24.82 -13.28 4.39
C GLY A 144 24.61 -12.80 2.95
N ILE A 145 25.12 -13.55 1.97
CA ILE A 145 24.98 -13.20 0.55
C ILE A 145 23.53 -13.34 0.07
N ALA A 146 22.78 -14.32 0.56
CA ALA A 146 21.38 -14.51 0.19
C ALA A 146 20.51 -13.33 0.67
N LEU A 147 20.70 -12.88 1.91
CA LEU A 147 20.01 -11.69 2.42
C LEU A 147 20.39 -10.43 1.61
N ALA A 148 21.68 -10.23 1.33
CA ALA A 148 22.14 -9.09 0.53
C ALA A 148 21.50 -9.08 -0.88
N ARG A 149 21.40 -10.23 -1.52
CA ARG A 149 20.68 -10.37 -2.79
C ARG A 149 19.19 -10.08 -2.65
N ALA A 150 18.54 -10.58 -1.59
CA ALA A 150 17.13 -10.32 -1.32
C ALA A 150 16.88 -8.82 -1.12
N ILE A 151 17.72 -8.13 -0.34
CA ILE A 151 17.66 -6.68 -0.15
C ILE A 151 17.75 -5.97 -1.50
N ARG A 152 18.81 -6.22 -2.27
CA ARG A 152 19.01 -5.55 -3.57
C ARG A 152 17.86 -5.80 -4.52
N VAL A 153 17.40 -7.03 -4.68
CA VAL A 153 16.31 -7.35 -5.61
C VAL A 153 14.99 -6.72 -5.19
N SER A 154 14.70 -6.67 -3.89
CA SER A 154 13.42 -6.11 -3.40
C SER A 154 13.25 -4.63 -3.73
N VAL A 155 14.33 -3.85 -3.75
CA VAL A 155 14.28 -2.38 -3.95
C VAL A 155 14.75 -1.91 -5.34
N SER A 156 15.54 -2.72 -6.10
CA SER A 156 16.07 -2.30 -7.40
C SER A 156 15.00 -2.30 -8.49
N GLY A 157 15.11 -1.39 -9.46
CA GLY A 157 14.11 -1.26 -10.52
C GLY A 157 12.73 -1.05 -9.92
N ARG A 158 11.69 -1.70 -10.45
CA ARG A 158 10.39 -1.72 -9.79
C ARG A 158 10.46 -2.54 -8.51
N PRO A 159 10.23 -1.94 -7.32
CA PRO A 159 10.29 -2.68 -6.07
C PRO A 159 9.26 -3.82 -6.01
N GLY A 160 9.48 -4.78 -5.10
CA GLY A 160 8.53 -5.90 -4.95
C GLY A 160 8.90 -6.85 -3.83
N GLY A 161 8.02 -7.82 -3.60
CA GLY A 161 8.20 -8.86 -2.61
C GLY A 161 9.25 -9.89 -3.05
N VAL A 162 10.17 -10.23 -2.16
CA VAL A 162 11.17 -11.29 -2.34
C VAL A 162 10.96 -12.36 -1.27
N TYR A 163 11.09 -13.60 -1.65
CA TYR A 163 10.98 -14.73 -0.74
C TYR A 163 12.37 -15.31 -0.43
N LEU A 164 12.64 -15.53 0.86
CA LEU A 164 13.87 -16.16 1.34
C LEU A 164 13.54 -17.38 2.20
N ASP A 165 13.91 -18.56 1.72
CA ASP A 165 13.66 -19.86 2.31
C ASP A 165 14.87 -20.31 3.14
N LEU A 166 14.67 -20.53 4.43
CA LEU A 166 15.72 -20.90 5.38
C LEU A 166 15.43 -22.30 5.98
N PRO A 167 15.98 -23.39 5.41
CA PRO A 167 15.81 -24.73 5.95
C PRO A 167 16.31 -24.88 7.39
N ALA A 168 15.63 -25.68 8.19
CA ALA A 168 15.91 -25.86 9.61
C ALA A 168 17.36 -26.31 9.89
N ASN A 169 17.91 -27.22 9.08
CA ASN A 169 19.29 -27.67 9.18
C ASN A 169 20.31 -26.56 8.91
N VAL A 170 19.99 -25.58 8.05
CA VAL A 170 20.83 -24.40 7.79
C VAL A 170 20.81 -23.45 8.99
N LEU A 171 19.63 -23.22 9.58
CA LEU A 171 19.47 -22.39 10.77
C LEU A 171 20.17 -22.97 12.00
N ALA A 172 20.15 -24.28 12.17
CA ALA A 172 20.77 -24.98 13.29
C ALA A 172 22.27 -25.29 13.11
N ALA A 173 22.81 -25.13 11.90
CA ALA A 173 24.20 -25.48 11.61
C ALA A 173 25.19 -24.54 12.34
N THR A 174 26.12 -25.15 13.06
CA THR A 174 27.16 -24.44 13.82
C THR A 174 28.41 -24.15 12.98
N ARG A 175 29.00 -22.99 13.19
CA ARG A 175 30.19 -22.51 12.52
C ARG A 175 31.13 -21.79 13.51
N GLU A 176 32.40 -21.66 13.15
CA GLU A 176 33.28 -20.75 13.82
C GLU A 176 32.81 -19.31 13.58
N LYS A 177 32.71 -18.50 14.66
CA LYS A 177 32.02 -17.22 14.65
C LYS A 177 32.72 -16.19 13.76
N ASP A 178 34.05 -16.04 13.90
CA ASP A 178 34.80 -15.03 13.16
C ASP A 178 34.80 -15.34 11.66
N GLU A 179 34.95 -16.62 11.28
CA GLU A 179 34.79 -17.06 9.89
C GLU A 179 33.37 -16.78 9.37
N ALA A 180 32.33 -17.11 10.12
CA ALA A 180 30.94 -16.90 9.73
C ALA A 180 30.63 -15.43 9.50
N LEU A 181 31.11 -14.52 10.35
CA LEU A 181 30.87 -13.08 10.22
C LEU A 181 31.52 -12.48 8.96
N THR A 182 32.63 -13.06 8.46
CA THR A 182 33.25 -12.61 7.19
C THR A 182 32.36 -12.88 5.96
N THR A 183 31.39 -13.76 6.07
CA THR A 183 30.44 -14.07 4.96
C THR A 183 29.29 -13.07 4.84
N ILE A 184 29.13 -12.17 5.82
CA ILE A 184 28.06 -11.18 5.81
C ILE A 184 28.40 -10.06 4.83
N VAL A 185 27.45 -9.78 3.94
CA VAL A 185 27.57 -8.70 2.96
C VAL A 185 26.70 -7.52 3.38
N LYS A 186 27.34 -6.37 3.62
CA LYS A 186 26.66 -5.10 3.77
C LYS A 186 26.35 -4.52 2.39
N VAL A 187 25.07 -4.26 2.12
CA VAL A 187 24.63 -3.73 0.83
C VAL A 187 24.80 -2.21 0.81
N GLU A 188 25.80 -1.75 0.07
CA GLU A 188 25.95 -0.32 -0.20
C GLU A 188 25.06 0.09 -1.35
N ASN A 189 24.33 1.21 -1.20
CA ASN A 189 23.40 1.75 -2.17
C ASN A 189 22.51 0.65 -2.82
N PRO A 190 21.52 0.11 -2.10
CA PRO A 190 20.75 -1.05 -2.57
C PRO A 190 19.94 -0.80 -3.84
N SER A 191 19.60 0.46 -4.14
CA SER A 191 18.87 0.87 -5.34
C SER A 191 19.57 2.06 -6.02
N PRO A 192 20.63 1.83 -6.80
CA PRO A 192 21.29 2.90 -7.55
C PRO A 192 20.32 3.57 -8.52
N ALA A 193 20.31 4.90 -8.54
CA ALA A 193 19.44 5.67 -9.42
C ALA A 193 19.80 5.45 -10.90
N LEU A 194 18.79 5.24 -11.73
CA LEU A 194 18.93 5.09 -13.19
C LEU A 194 18.64 6.42 -13.86
N LEU A 195 19.63 6.96 -14.57
CA LEU A 195 19.45 8.19 -15.35
C LEU A 195 18.62 7.92 -16.61
N PRO A 196 17.65 8.76 -16.96
CA PRO A 196 16.92 8.65 -18.21
C PRO A 196 17.82 9.02 -19.39
N CYS A 197 17.46 8.54 -20.60
CA CYS A 197 18.10 9.00 -21.82
C CYS A 197 17.85 10.51 -22.01
N PRO A 198 18.89 11.37 -22.19
CA PRO A 198 18.70 12.80 -22.36
C PRO A 198 17.78 13.18 -23.53
N LYS A 199 17.84 12.44 -24.65
CA LYS A 199 16.95 12.65 -25.79
C LYS A 199 15.48 12.44 -25.43
N SER A 200 15.16 11.45 -24.59
CA SER A 200 13.79 11.21 -24.12
C SER A 200 13.30 12.39 -23.27
N VAL A 201 14.16 12.94 -22.40
CA VAL A 201 13.84 14.11 -21.60
C VAL A 201 13.53 15.34 -22.48
N THR A 202 14.41 15.67 -23.42
CA THR A 202 14.20 16.78 -24.37
C THR A 202 12.93 16.57 -25.21
N SER A 203 12.68 15.34 -25.68
CA SER A 203 11.46 15.03 -26.43
C SER A 203 10.20 15.18 -25.59
N ALA A 204 10.23 14.78 -24.31
CA ALA A 204 9.10 14.95 -23.41
C ALA A 204 8.77 16.42 -23.16
N ILE A 205 9.77 17.27 -22.90
CA ILE A 205 9.59 18.71 -22.73
C ILE A 205 9.07 19.35 -24.02
N SER A 206 9.65 18.96 -25.18
CA SER A 206 9.21 19.47 -26.49
C SER A 206 7.75 19.10 -26.80
N LEU A 207 7.29 17.93 -26.40
CA LEU A 207 5.90 17.50 -26.60
C LEU A 207 4.95 18.26 -25.66
N LEU A 208 5.32 18.42 -24.39
CA LEU A 208 4.54 19.21 -23.42
C LEU A 208 4.43 20.68 -23.81
N ALA A 209 5.51 21.27 -24.33
CA ALA A 209 5.54 22.68 -24.77
C ALA A 209 4.60 22.96 -25.97
N LYS A 210 4.26 21.94 -26.74
CA LYS A 210 3.34 22.06 -27.90
C LYS A 210 1.89 21.72 -27.54
N ALA A 211 1.66 21.19 -26.34
CA ALA A 211 0.35 20.76 -25.90
C ALA A 211 -0.58 21.95 -25.64
N GLU A 212 -1.80 21.86 -26.12
CA GLU A 212 -2.86 22.83 -25.81
C GLU A 212 -3.56 22.49 -24.49
N ARG A 213 -3.64 21.19 -24.17
CA ARG A 213 -4.36 20.66 -23.00
C ARG A 213 -3.54 19.60 -22.25
N PRO A 214 -2.32 19.97 -21.76
CA PRO A 214 -1.48 19.02 -21.06
C PRO A 214 -2.06 18.63 -19.70
N LEU A 215 -1.76 17.41 -19.27
CA LEU A 215 -2.16 16.87 -17.97
C LEU A 215 -1.04 15.98 -17.41
N ILE A 216 -0.78 16.05 -16.11
CA ILE A 216 0.12 15.12 -15.42
C ILE A 216 -0.70 14.17 -14.55
N ILE A 217 -0.41 12.87 -14.62
CA ILE A 217 -0.98 11.87 -13.71
C ILE A 217 0.12 11.37 -12.79
N LEU A 218 -0.05 11.64 -11.50
CA LEU A 218 0.87 11.18 -10.47
C LEU A 218 0.43 9.81 -9.95
N GLY A 219 1.23 8.81 -10.20
CA GLY A 219 0.98 7.46 -9.74
C GLY A 219 1.64 7.14 -8.39
N LYS A 220 1.42 5.94 -7.90
CA LYS A 220 2.03 5.41 -6.68
C LYS A 220 3.56 5.41 -6.74
N GLY A 221 4.14 5.17 -7.93
CA GLY A 221 5.59 5.27 -8.15
C GLY A 221 6.13 6.69 -7.88
N ALA A 222 5.37 7.73 -8.22
CA ALA A 222 5.75 9.11 -7.89
C ALA A 222 5.78 9.34 -6.38
N ALA A 223 4.81 8.80 -5.63
CA ALA A 223 4.83 8.87 -4.18
C ALA A 223 6.00 8.07 -3.57
N TYR A 224 6.25 6.87 -4.08
CA TYR A 224 7.36 6.03 -3.62
C TYR A 224 8.73 6.67 -3.86
N SER A 225 8.92 7.38 -4.98
CA SER A 225 10.21 8.00 -5.33
C SER A 225 10.67 9.09 -4.36
N GLN A 226 9.77 9.63 -3.53
CA GLN A 226 10.04 10.73 -2.60
C GLN A 226 10.61 12.00 -3.28
N SER A 227 10.24 12.22 -4.55
CA SER A 227 10.65 13.37 -5.36
C SER A 227 9.63 14.50 -5.31
N ASP A 228 9.03 14.73 -4.15
CA ASP A 228 7.87 15.62 -3.98
C ASP A 228 8.18 17.06 -4.38
N GLU A 229 9.35 17.57 -3.97
CA GLU A 229 9.79 18.95 -4.27
C GLU A 229 10.04 19.16 -5.76
N GLN A 230 10.72 18.22 -6.42
CA GLN A 230 10.98 18.30 -7.86
C GLN A 230 9.69 18.22 -8.68
N LEU A 231 8.76 17.37 -8.27
CA LEU A 231 7.44 17.27 -8.91
C LEU A 231 6.64 18.55 -8.73
N ARG A 232 6.64 19.13 -7.55
CA ARG A 232 6.01 20.43 -7.27
C ARG A 232 6.63 21.55 -8.12
N GLU A 233 7.97 21.70 -8.11
CA GLU A 233 8.68 22.71 -8.88
C GLU A 233 8.33 22.60 -10.37
N PHE A 234 8.31 21.38 -10.92
CA PHE A 234 8.00 21.16 -12.33
C PHE A 234 6.55 21.54 -12.68
N ILE A 235 5.59 21.06 -11.88
CA ILE A 235 4.16 21.32 -12.07
C ILE A 235 3.85 22.82 -11.97
N GLU A 236 4.39 23.48 -10.96
CA GLU A 236 4.17 24.89 -10.72
C GLU A 236 4.87 25.77 -11.75
N SER A 237 6.11 25.44 -12.17
CA SER A 237 6.85 26.19 -13.17
C SER A 237 6.19 26.12 -14.55
N ALA A 238 5.74 24.96 -14.97
CA ALA A 238 5.06 24.75 -16.26
C ALA A 238 3.55 25.02 -16.18
N GLN A 239 3.00 25.23 -14.98
CA GLN A 239 1.57 25.47 -14.72
C GLN A 239 0.67 24.36 -15.27
N ILE A 240 1.15 23.08 -15.22
CA ILE A 240 0.40 21.95 -15.78
C ILE A 240 -0.59 21.41 -14.73
N PRO A 241 -1.89 21.28 -15.09
CA PRO A 241 -2.85 20.59 -14.23
C PRO A 241 -2.44 19.14 -13.93
N PHE A 242 -2.72 18.65 -12.71
CA PHE A 242 -2.36 17.31 -12.32
C PHE A 242 -3.50 16.52 -11.69
N LEU A 243 -3.43 15.18 -11.81
CA LEU A 243 -4.34 14.21 -11.20
C LEU A 243 -3.53 13.24 -10.33
N PRO A 244 -3.68 13.25 -9.00
CA PRO A 244 -3.08 12.23 -8.17
C PRO A 244 -3.93 10.95 -8.21
N MET A 245 -3.29 9.80 -8.40
CA MET A 245 -3.88 8.51 -8.06
C MET A 245 -3.92 8.36 -6.53
N SER A 246 -4.73 7.44 -6.02
CA SER A 246 -5.09 7.38 -4.60
C SER A 246 -3.91 7.50 -3.63
N MET A 247 -2.86 6.68 -3.79
CA MET A 247 -1.67 6.74 -2.93
C MET A 247 -0.66 7.83 -3.30
N ALA A 248 -0.92 8.59 -4.37
CA ALA A 248 -0.13 9.78 -4.76
C ALA A 248 -0.77 11.08 -4.27
N LYS A 249 -1.96 11.03 -3.67
CA LYS A 249 -2.61 12.18 -3.04
C LYS A 249 -1.68 12.77 -1.97
N GLY A 250 -1.58 14.10 -1.96
CA GLY A 250 -0.72 14.82 -1.04
C GLY A 250 0.74 15.03 -1.49
N ILE A 251 1.17 14.53 -2.65
CA ILE A 251 2.47 14.94 -3.26
C ILE A 251 2.48 16.46 -3.48
N LEU A 252 1.43 16.98 -4.11
CA LEU A 252 0.95 18.35 -3.93
C LEU A 252 -0.38 18.24 -3.17
N GLU A 253 -0.76 19.25 -2.41
CA GLU A 253 -2.02 19.26 -1.69
C GLU A 253 -3.19 19.03 -2.65
N ASP A 254 -4.16 18.19 -2.29
CA ASP A 254 -5.33 17.95 -3.15
C ASP A 254 -6.12 19.24 -3.42
N THR A 255 -6.02 20.24 -2.53
CA THR A 255 -6.60 21.58 -2.66
C THR A 255 -5.78 22.54 -3.53
N HIS A 256 -4.63 22.11 -4.05
CA HIS A 256 -3.76 22.95 -4.90
C HIS A 256 -4.54 23.51 -6.12
N PRO A 257 -4.31 24.77 -6.53
CA PRO A 257 -5.04 25.38 -7.66
C PRO A 257 -4.97 24.57 -8.96
N LEU A 258 -3.82 23.93 -9.24
CA LEU A 258 -3.62 23.09 -10.43
C LEU A 258 -4.16 21.64 -10.27
N SER A 259 -4.66 21.26 -9.10
CA SER A 259 -5.30 19.94 -8.95
C SER A 259 -6.55 19.84 -9.81
N ALA A 260 -6.60 18.86 -10.70
CA ALA A 260 -7.76 18.57 -11.56
C ALA A 260 -8.63 17.41 -11.02
N ALA A 261 -8.43 17.01 -9.76
CA ALA A 261 -9.10 15.83 -9.17
C ALA A 261 -10.63 15.91 -9.27
N ALA A 262 -11.22 17.06 -8.93
CA ALA A 262 -12.68 17.26 -9.03
C ALA A 262 -13.19 17.34 -10.48
N ALA A 263 -12.32 17.57 -11.47
CA ALA A 263 -12.65 17.58 -12.91
C ALA A 263 -12.10 16.35 -13.65
N ARG A 264 -11.76 15.26 -12.92
CA ARG A 264 -11.03 14.10 -13.46
C ARG A 264 -11.58 13.57 -14.79
N SER A 265 -12.87 13.27 -14.86
CA SER A 265 -13.48 12.69 -16.07
C SER A 265 -13.37 13.64 -17.28
N PHE A 266 -13.56 14.92 -17.06
CA PHE A 266 -13.42 15.93 -18.10
C PHE A 266 -11.94 16.08 -18.54
N ALA A 267 -11.01 16.13 -17.59
CA ALA A 267 -9.58 16.23 -17.88
C ALA A 267 -9.08 15.04 -18.72
N LEU A 268 -9.45 13.80 -18.35
CA LEU A 268 -9.07 12.61 -19.11
C LEU A 268 -9.65 12.57 -20.51
N ALA A 269 -10.90 13.04 -20.69
CA ALA A 269 -11.60 13.02 -21.97
C ALA A 269 -11.10 14.10 -22.95
N ASN A 270 -10.40 15.12 -22.48
CA ASN A 270 -10.05 16.28 -23.30
C ASN A 270 -8.54 16.60 -23.37
N ALA A 271 -7.72 15.97 -22.52
CA ALA A 271 -6.27 16.20 -22.58
C ALA A 271 -5.67 15.66 -23.90
N ASP A 272 -4.85 16.46 -24.56
CA ASP A 272 -4.12 16.11 -25.79
C ASP A 272 -2.76 15.47 -25.52
N VAL A 273 -2.06 15.92 -24.48
CA VAL A 273 -0.81 15.30 -24.01
C VAL A 273 -0.92 14.96 -22.53
N VAL A 274 -0.64 13.70 -22.18
CA VAL A 274 -0.69 13.24 -20.78
C VAL A 274 0.66 12.66 -20.38
N MET A 275 1.26 13.21 -19.33
CA MET A 275 2.46 12.66 -18.74
C MET A 275 2.10 11.77 -17.53
N LEU A 276 2.41 10.49 -17.64
CA LEU A 276 2.26 9.50 -16.57
C LEU A 276 3.56 9.46 -15.76
N VAL A 277 3.51 9.82 -14.48
CA VAL A 277 4.68 9.78 -13.60
C VAL A 277 4.51 8.67 -12.58
N GLY A 278 5.25 7.56 -12.76
CA GLY A 278 5.11 6.37 -11.91
C GLY A 278 3.67 5.83 -11.89
N ALA A 279 2.94 6.03 -12.97
CA ALA A 279 1.55 5.63 -13.19
C ALA A 279 1.45 4.74 -14.42
N ARG A 280 0.52 3.77 -14.40
CA ARG A 280 0.30 2.83 -15.51
C ARG A 280 -1.10 2.97 -16.08
N LEU A 281 -1.25 2.78 -17.39
CA LEU A 281 -2.55 2.71 -18.06
C LEU A 281 -3.22 1.35 -17.82
N ASN A 282 -3.43 1.00 -16.54
CA ASN A 282 -4.12 -0.22 -16.14
C ASN A 282 -5.64 0.00 -15.99
N TRP A 283 -6.34 -0.94 -15.35
CA TRP A 283 -7.79 -0.89 -15.16
C TRP A 283 -8.27 0.38 -14.40
N LEU A 284 -7.46 0.94 -13.48
CA LEU A 284 -7.79 2.20 -12.75
C LEU A 284 -7.89 3.41 -13.68
N LEU A 285 -7.21 3.38 -14.80
CA LEU A 285 -7.23 4.38 -15.87
C LEU A 285 -7.91 3.85 -17.15
N ALA A 286 -8.78 2.83 -16.99
CA ALA A 286 -9.52 2.20 -18.08
C ALA A 286 -8.62 1.77 -19.27
N HIS A 287 -7.39 1.33 -18.97
CA HIS A 287 -6.36 0.94 -19.94
C HIS A 287 -6.05 2.01 -21.00
N GLY A 288 -6.26 3.28 -20.66
CA GLY A 288 -6.11 4.39 -21.61
C GLY A 288 -7.16 4.40 -22.75
N LYS A 289 -8.28 3.70 -22.60
CA LYS A 289 -9.29 3.50 -23.66
C LYS A 289 -10.59 4.25 -23.39
N LYS A 290 -11.47 3.71 -22.56
CA LYS A 290 -12.78 4.33 -22.27
C LYS A 290 -12.61 5.62 -21.45
N GLY A 291 -13.22 6.71 -21.90
CA GLY A 291 -13.14 8.01 -21.20
C GLY A 291 -11.88 8.82 -21.49
N TRP A 292 -11.11 8.43 -22.51
CA TRP A 292 -9.96 9.16 -23.02
C TRP A 292 -10.21 9.63 -24.44
N ALA A 293 -9.61 10.75 -24.85
CA ALA A 293 -9.59 11.14 -26.25
C ALA A 293 -8.79 10.14 -27.08
N ALA A 294 -9.23 9.89 -28.31
CA ALA A 294 -8.59 8.91 -29.18
C ALA A 294 -7.17 9.31 -29.60
N ASP A 295 -6.95 10.61 -29.75
CA ASP A 295 -5.72 11.27 -30.17
C ASP A 295 -4.78 11.68 -29.04
N THR A 296 -5.12 11.38 -27.77
CA THR A 296 -4.25 11.67 -26.64
C THR A 296 -2.88 11.02 -26.83
N GLN A 297 -1.82 11.82 -26.79
CA GLN A 297 -0.43 11.38 -26.77
C GLN A 297 0.07 11.20 -25.34
N PHE A 298 0.80 10.10 -25.10
CA PHE A 298 1.30 9.79 -23.76
C PHE A 298 2.81 9.92 -23.66
N ILE A 299 3.26 10.58 -22.59
CA ILE A 299 4.63 10.51 -22.09
C ILE A 299 4.57 9.57 -20.89
N GLN A 300 5.40 8.55 -20.82
CA GLN A 300 5.43 7.66 -19.67
C GLN A 300 6.80 7.67 -19.01
N LEU A 301 6.84 8.12 -17.76
CA LEU A 301 8.01 8.11 -16.90
C LEU A 301 7.88 6.95 -15.92
N ASP A 302 8.67 5.92 -16.15
CA ASP A 302 8.65 4.67 -15.39
C ASP A 302 10.06 4.11 -15.21
N ILE A 303 10.26 3.39 -14.11
CA ILE A 303 11.51 2.67 -13.84
C ILE A 303 11.59 1.35 -14.63
N GLU A 304 10.42 0.79 -14.99
CA GLU A 304 10.28 -0.53 -15.62
C GLU A 304 10.02 -0.40 -17.11
N PRO A 305 11.00 -0.74 -17.98
CA PRO A 305 10.84 -0.59 -19.41
C PRO A 305 9.73 -1.47 -20.01
N GLN A 306 9.38 -2.58 -19.39
CA GLN A 306 8.32 -3.47 -19.86
C GLN A 306 6.90 -2.90 -19.69
N GLU A 307 6.75 -1.82 -18.89
CA GLU A 307 5.46 -1.13 -18.73
C GLU A 307 5.17 -0.17 -19.91
N ILE A 308 6.18 0.17 -20.70
CA ILE A 308 6.01 1.03 -21.89
C ILE A 308 5.18 0.28 -22.94
N ASP A 309 4.25 0.99 -23.57
CA ASP A 309 3.32 0.46 -24.59
C ASP A 309 2.40 -0.68 -24.14
N SER A 310 2.29 -0.93 -22.85
CA SER A 310 1.52 -2.07 -22.33
C SER A 310 0.02 -2.05 -22.71
N ASN A 311 -0.59 -0.88 -22.93
CA ASN A 311 -2.02 -0.74 -23.24
C ASN A 311 -2.34 0.29 -24.34
N ARG A 312 -1.49 1.28 -24.54
CA ARG A 312 -1.57 2.33 -25.57
C ARG A 312 -0.16 2.64 -26.03
N PRO A 313 0.03 3.04 -27.29
CA PRO A 313 1.31 3.57 -27.76
C PRO A 313 1.75 4.76 -26.91
N ILE A 314 3.01 4.76 -26.51
CA ILE A 314 3.65 5.84 -25.77
C ILE A 314 4.48 6.68 -26.74
N ALA A 315 4.07 7.96 -26.90
CA ALA A 315 4.76 8.88 -27.81
C ALA A 315 6.20 9.17 -27.35
N VAL A 316 6.40 9.30 -26.03
CA VAL A 316 7.74 9.53 -25.47
C VAL A 316 7.94 8.65 -24.23
N PRO A 317 8.70 7.56 -24.32
CA PRO A 317 9.14 6.78 -23.17
C PRO A 317 10.29 7.47 -22.45
N VAL A 318 10.16 7.66 -21.14
CA VAL A 318 11.22 8.16 -20.25
C VAL A 318 11.49 7.08 -19.21
N VAL A 319 12.44 6.19 -19.52
CA VAL A 319 12.79 5.07 -18.63
C VAL A 319 13.92 5.51 -17.71
N GLY A 320 13.66 5.51 -16.40
CA GLY A 320 14.63 5.91 -15.41
C GLY A 320 13.99 6.11 -14.03
N ASP A 321 14.84 6.42 -13.06
CA ASP A 321 14.42 6.84 -11.73
C ASP A 321 13.67 8.18 -11.79
N ILE A 322 12.58 8.30 -11.03
CA ILE A 322 11.72 9.49 -11.11
C ILE A 322 12.45 10.74 -10.62
N ALA A 323 13.23 10.66 -9.54
CA ALA A 323 13.97 11.82 -9.03
C ALA A 323 14.99 12.31 -10.06
N SER A 324 15.77 11.41 -10.63
CA SER A 324 16.77 11.70 -11.67
C SER A 324 16.10 12.23 -12.94
N SER A 325 14.97 11.67 -13.32
CA SER A 325 14.20 12.09 -14.50
C SER A 325 13.63 13.50 -14.30
N MET A 326 13.08 13.80 -13.14
CA MET A 326 12.54 15.13 -12.82
C MET A 326 13.64 16.19 -12.75
N GLN A 327 14.83 15.87 -12.24
CA GLN A 327 15.98 16.76 -12.29
C GLN A 327 16.36 17.10 -13.74
N GLY A 328 16.42 16.09 -14.62
CA GLY A 328 16.67 16.31 -16.04
C GLY A 328 15.58 17.15 -16.72
N MET A 329 14.30 16.87 -16.42
CA MET A 329 13.18 17.66 -16.95
C MET A 329 13.18 19.11 -16.46
N LEU A 330 13.52 19.36 -15.20
CA LEU A 330 13.65 20.73 -14.67
C LEU A 330 14.80 21.48 -15.33
N ALA A 331 15.94 20.82 -15.56
CA ALA A 331 17.07 21.43 -16.26
C ALA A 331 16.71 21.79 -17.71
N GLU A 332 15.99 20.91 -18.41
CA GLU A 332 15.51 21.16 -19.78
C GLU A 332 14.45 22.25 -19.81
N LEU A 333 13.51 22.28 -18.85
CA LEU A 333 12.47 23.30 -18.74
C LEU A 333 13.06 24.71 -18.55
N LYS A 334 14.18 24.83 -17.82
CA LYS A 334 14.88 26.12 -17.66
C LYS A 334 15.46 26.64 -18.98
N GLN A 335 15.82 25.75 -19.91
CA GLN A 335 16.34 26.12 -21.24
C GLN A 335 15.20 26.35 -22.25
N ASN A 336 14.15 25.54 -22.17
CA ASN A 336 12.99 25.55 -23.07
C ASN A 336 11.72 25.84 -22.27
N THR A 337 11.60 27.06 -21.77
CA THR A 337 10.49 27.51 -20.91
C THR A 337 9.16 27.49 -21.67
N PHE A 338 8.13 26.90 -21.06
CA PHE A 338 6.75 26.97 -21.52
C PHE A 338 5.80 27.06 -20.33
N THR A 339 4.58 27.45 -20.59
CA THR A 339 3.47 27.43 -19.62
C THR A 339 2.22 26.89 -20.28
N THR A 340 1.43 26.15 -19.54
CA THR A 340 0.13 25.63 -19.99
C THR A 340 -0.81 26.76 -20.40
N PRO A 341 -1.52 26.66 -21.54
CA PRO A 341 -2.50 27.65 -21.97
C PRO A 341 -3.53 27.95 -20.87
N LEU A 342 -3.78 29.25 -20.64
CA LEU A 342 -4.71 29.72 -19.61
C LEU A 342 -6.13 29.19 -19.84
N VAL A 343 -6.57 29.16 -21.11
CA VAL A 343 -7.90 28.65 -21.50
C VAL A 343 -8.15 27.23 -20.98
N TRP A 344 -7.14 26.34 -21.05
CA TRP A 344 -7.28 25.00 -20.53
C TRP A 344 -7.48 24.95 -19.01
N ARG A 345 -6.70 25.75 -18.29
CA ARG A 345 -6.81 25.84 -16.83
C ARG A 345 -8.15 26.44 -16.40
N ASP A 346 -8.65 27.43 -17.10
CA ASP A 346 -9.93 28.09 -16.81
C ASP A 346 -11.11 27.12 -17.03
N ILE A 347 -11.11 26.38 -18.13
CA ILE A 347 -12.15 25.36 -18.38
C ILE A 347 -12.14 24.28 -17.28
N LEU A 348 -10.98 23.78 -16.89
CA LEU A 348 -10.87 22.84 -15.78
C LEU A 348 -11.40 23.43 -14.47
N ASN A 349 -11.11 24.68 -14.17
CA ASN A 349 -11.60 25.35 -12.97
C ASN A 349 -13.14 25.46 -12.96
N ILE A 350 -13.77 25.75 -14.09
CA ILE A 350 -15.23 25.75 -14.19
C ILE A 350 -15.81 24.38 -13.82
N HIS A 351 -15.27 23.29 -14.39
CA HIS A 351 -15.72 21.94 -14.07
C HIS A 351 -15.44 21.54 -12.62
N LYS A 352 -14.29 21.98 -12.06
CA LYS A 352 -13.97 21.77 -10.64
C LYS A 352 -15.02 22.40 -9.74
N GLN A 353 -15.35 23.67 -9.98
CA GLN A 353 -16.34 24.41 -9.18
C GLN A 353 -17.73 23.76 -9.26
N GLN A 354 -18.18 23.38 -10.45
CA GLN A 354 -19.46 22.72 -10.64
C GLN A 354 -19.56 21.38 -9.88
N ASN A 355 -18.49 20.57 -9.93
CA ASN A 355 -18.44 19.29 -9.23
C ASN A 355 -18.25 19.44 -7.72
N ALA A 356 -17.49 20.45 -7.28
CA ALA A 356 -17.34 20.78 -5.86
C ALA A 356 -18.68 21.21 -5.25
N GLN A 357 -19.48 22.01 -5.97
CA GLN A 357 -20.83 22.41 -5.54
C GLN A 357 -21.76 21.20 -5.38
N LYS A 358 -21.77 20.30 -6.37
CA LYS A 358 -22.57 19.04 -6.30
C LYS A 358 -22.12 18.13 -5.14
N MET A 359 -20.82 18.09 -4.88
CA MET A 359 -20.29 17.31 -3.74
C MET A 359 -20.68 17.97 -2.42
N HIS A 360 -20.60 19.30 -2.32
CA HIS A 360 -20.99 20.04 -1.13
C HIS A 360 -22.46 19.78 -0.74
N GLU A 361 -23.37 19.77 -1.72
CA GLU A 361 -24.78 19.44 -1.50
C GLU A 361 -24.97 18.05 -0.89
N LYS A 362 -24.26 17.02 -1.41
CA LYS A 362 -24.28 15.66 -0.86
C LYS A 362 -23.71 15.56 0.54
N LEU A 363 -22.63 16.29 0.82
CA LEU A 363 -21.95 16.27 2.11
C LEU A 363 -22.71 17.03 3.20
N SER A 364 -23.53 18.02 2.82
CA SER A 364 -24.31 18.86 3.74
C SER A 364 -25.67 18.27 4.08
N THR A 365 -26.09 17.19 3.41
CA THR A 365 -27.36 16.54 3.68
C THR A 365 -27.24 15.71 4.95
N ASP A 366 -27.93 16.12 6.02
CA ASP A 366 -28.00 15.33 7.25
C ASP A 366 -29.02 14.19 7.08
N THR A 367 -28.58 12.96 7.32
CA THR A 367 -29.41 11.76 7.23
C THR A 367 -29.30 10.92 8.49
N GLN A 368 -30.42 10.33 8.89
CA GLN A 368 -30.49 9.36 9.98
C GLN A 368 -31.24 8.11 9.47
N PRO A 369 -30.56 6.94 9.46
CA PRO A 369 -29.18 6.65 9.81
C PRO A 369 -28.15 7.38 8.93
N LEU A 370 -26.89 7.45 9.41
CA LEU A 370 -25.79 8.05 8.65
C LEU A 370 -25.59 7.32 7.30
N ASN A 371 -25.24 8.08 6.26
CA ASN A 371 -24.74 7.53 5.01
C ASN A 371 -23.23 7.75 4.86
N TYR A 372 -22.62 7.21 3.79
CA TYR A 372 -21.19 7.36 3.56
C TYR A 372 -20.75 8.83 3.38
N PHE A 373 -21.59 9.69 2.82
CA PHE A 373 -21.22 11.08 2.52
C PHE A 373 -21.14 11.93 3.80
N ASN A 374 -22.18 11.90 4.63
CA ASN A 374 -22.20 12.70 5.86
C ASN A 374 -21.20 12.16 6.90
N ALA A 375 -21.05 10.84 7.03
CA ALA A 375 -20.03 10.26 7.91
C ALA A 375 -18.60 10.60 7.46
N LEU A 376 -18.28 10.48 6.16
CA LEU A 376 -16.97 10.85 5.62
C LEU A 376 -16.73 12.37 5.66
N SER A 377 -17.77 13.20 5.59
CA SER A 377 -17.65 14.64 5.80
C SER A 377 -17.12 14.95 7.21
N ALA A 378 -17.67 14.27 8.23
CA ALA A 378 -17.20 14.42 9.60
C ALA A 378 -15.73 13.99 9.76
N VAL A 379 -15.36 12.86 9.16
CA VAL A 379 -13.96 12.38 9.16
C VAL A 379 -13.03 13.36 8.44
N ARG A 380 -13.41 13.83 7.25
CA ARG A 380 -12.64 14.82 6.47
C ARG A 380 -12.33 16.07 7.29
N ASP A 381 -13.34 16.60 7.98
CA ASP A 381 -13.19 17.85 8.75
C ASP A 381 -12.15 17.67 9.87
N VAL A 382 -12.17 16.55 10.58
CA VAL A 382 -11.16 16.23 11.61
C VAL A 382 -9.76 16.04 10.99
N LEU A 383 -9.66 15.31 9.87
CA LEU A 383 -8.35 15.07 9.23
C LEU A 383 -7.75 16.33 8.61
N ARG A 384 -8.57 17.29 8.17
CA ARG A 384 -8.08 18.59 7.68
C ARG A 384 -7.33 19.37 8.75
N GLU A 385 -7.73 19.23 10.00
CA GLU A 385 -7.06 19.85 11.15
C GLU A 385 -5.85 19.04 11.65
N ASN A 386 -5.70 17.79 11.19
CA ASN A 386 -4.69 16.84 11.63
C ASN A 386 -3.91 16.25 10.46
N GLN A 387 -3.25 17.10 9.67
CA GLN A 387 -2.64 16.74 8.37
C GLN A 387 -1.44 15.78 8.45
N ASP A 388 -0.86 15.56 9.64
CA ASP A 388 0.27 14.64 9.86
C ASP A 388 -0.13 13.18 10.06
N ILE A 389 -1.43 12.91 10.13
CA ILE A 389 -1.97 11.56 10.32
C ILE A 389 -1.79 10.72 9.06
N TYR A 390 -1.45 9.44 9.25
CA TYR A 390 -1.58 8.46 8.20
C TYR A 390 -3.02 7.96 8.10
N LEU A 391 -3.56 8.01 6.90
CA LEU A 391 -4.86 7.46 6.57
C LEU A 391 -4.68 6.11 5.88
N VAL A 392 -5.21 5.05 6.49
CA VAL A 392 -5.37 3.75 5.84
C VAL A 392 -6.83 3.59 5.45
N ASN A 393 -7.11 3.14 4.24
CA ASN A 393 -8.48 3.05 3.78
C ASN A 393 -8.74 1.75 3.03
N GLU A 394 -9.73 1.00 3.49
CA GLU A 394 -10.14 -0.27 2.92
C GLU A 394 -11.67 -0.41 2.84
N GLY A 395 -12.14 -1.37 2.03
CA GLY A 395 -13.54 -1.61 1.78
C GLY A 395 -14.04 -0.96 0.49
N ALA A 396 -14.97 -1.59 -0.23
CA ALA A 396 -15.41 -1.12 -1.54
C ALA A 396 -16.04 0.28 -1.47
N ASN A 397 -17.11 0.43 -0.70
CA ASN A 397 -17.81 1.72 -0.57
C ASN A 397 -16.99 2.76 0.21
N THR A 398 -16.32 2.35 1.28
CA THR A 398 -15.46 3.24 2.08
C THR A 398 -14.30 3.77 1.26
N LEU A 399 -13.64 2.90 0.48
CA LEU A 399 -12.50 3.28 -0.36
C LEU A 399 -12.91 4.25 -1.47
N ASP A 400 -13.97 3.92 -2.20
CA ASP A 400 -14.39 4.72 -3.36
C ASP A 400 -14.93 6.09 -2.94
N ASN A 401 -15.70 6.17 -1.85
CA ASN A 401 -16.21 7.44 -1.36
C ASN A 401 -15.12 8.27 -0.67
N ALA A 402 -14.32 7.68 0.22
CA ALA A 402 -13.29 8.40 0.95
C ALA A 402 -12.20 8.99 0.03
N ARG A 403 -11.86 8.29 -1.07
CA ARG A 403 -10.91 8.78 -2.07
C ARG A 403 -11.35 10.10 -2.71
N ASN A 404 -12.66 10.30 -2.88
CA ASN A 404 -13.24 11.50 -3.49
C ASN A 404 -13.56 12.61 -2.47
N ILE A 405 -13.69 12.27 -1.18
CA ILE A 405 -14.16 13.19 -0.14
C ILE A 405 -13.01 13.70 0.73
N ILE A 406 -12.05 12.84 1.05
CA ILE A 406 -10.94 13.19 1.96
C ILE A 406 -9.75 13.70 1.16
N ASP A 407 -9.40 14.96 1.38
CA ASP A 407 -8.22 15.58 0.81
C ASP A 407 -6.96 15.20 1.61
N MET A 408 -5.86 15.04 0.90
CA MET A 408 -4.54 14.82 1.48
C MET A 408 -3.66 16.05 1.27
N TYR A 409 -2.87 16.39 2.28
CA TYR A 409 -2.05 17.61 2.33
C TYR A 409 -0.55 17.31 2.35
N LYS A 410 -0.17 16.07 2.67
CA LYS A 410 1.23 15.63 2.75
C LYS A 410 1.44 14.32 2.01
N PRO A 411 2.60 14.14 1.36
CA PRO A 411 2.87 12.93 0.58
C PRO A 411 2.92 11.68 1.46
N ARG A 412 2.55 10.54 0.87
CA ARG A 412 2.59 9.20 1.50
C ARG A 412 1.75 9.06 2.78
N ARG A 413 0.83 10.00 3.03
CA ARG A 413 -0.08 9.93 4.18
C ARG A 413 -1.35 9.13 3.90
N ARG A 414 -1.53 8.61 2.67
CA ARG A 414 -2.65 7.74 2.33
C ARG A 414 -2.15 6.39 1.82
N LEU A 415 -2.63 5.32 2.45
CA LEU A 415 -2.37 3.93 2.09
C LEU A 415 -3.68 3.22 1.80
N ASP A 416 -3.74 2.42 0.73
CA ASP A 416 -4.90 1.61 0.36
C ASP A 416 -4.48 0.33 -0.40
N CYS A 417 -5.44 -0.48 -0.85
CA CYS A 417 -5.18 -1.74 -1.55
C CYS A 417 -4.46 -1.58 -2.91
N GLY A 418 -4.26 -0.36 -3.36
CA GLY A 418 -3.50 -0.07 -4.59
C GLY A 418 -4.15 -0.64 -5.84
N THR A 419 -3.33 -1.27 -6.69
CA THR A 419 -3.74 -1.74 -8.02
C THR A 419 -4.40 -3.12 -7.99
N TRP A 420 -4.12 -3.93 -6.98
CA TRP A 420 -4.56 -5.33 -6.94
C TRP A 420 -5.96 -5.50 -6.33
N GLY A 421 -6.38 -4.57 -5.47
CA GLY A 421 -7.71 -4.59 -4.89
C GLY A 421 -7.92 -5.67 -3.83
N VAL A 422 -6.85 -6.18 -3.23
CA VAL A 422 -6.89 -7.21 -2.20
C VAL A 422 -7.55 -6.67 -0.93
N MET A 423 -8.30 -7.53 -0.25
CA MET A 423 -8.94 -7.25 1.04
C MET A 423 -8.08 -7.73 2.21
N GLY A 424 -8.28 -7.14 3.39
CA GLY A 424 -7.57 -7.49 4.62
C GLY A 424 -6.30 -6.71 4.87
N ILE A 425 -6.01 -5.65 4.09
CA ILE A 425 -4.78 -4.84 4.23
C ILE A 425 -4.85 -3.88 5.44
N GLY A 426 -6.04 -3.50 5.88
CA GLY A 426 -6.26 -2.33 6.72
C GLY A 426 -5.47 -2.37 8.01
N MET A 427 -5.65 -3.40 8.84
CA MET A 427 -4.93 -3.48 10.13
C MET A 427 -3.42 -3.66 9.92
N GLY A 428 -3.01 -4.48 8.94
CA GLY A 428 -1.59 -4.65 8.63
C GLY A 428 -0.93 -3.33 8.22
N TYR A 429 -1.53 -2.58 7.29
CA TYR A 429 -1.00 -1.28 6.86
C TYR A 429 -1.01 -0.25 8.00
N ALA A 430 -2.06 -0.23 8.83
CA ALA A 430 -2.15 0.68 9.96
C ALA A 430 -1.04 0.43 10.99
N ILE A 431 -0.78 -0.83 11.32
CA ILE A 431 0.30 -1.23 12.22
C ILE A 431 1.66 -0.87 11.59
N GLY A 432 1.88 -1.24 10.31
CA GLY A 432 3.11 -0.94 9.59
C GLY A 432 3.40 0.57 9.54
N ALA A 433 2.42 1.40 9.20
CA ALA A 433 2.55 2.85 9.18
C ALA A 433 2.85 3.43 10.57
N SER A 434 2.12 2.96 11.60
CA SER A 434 2.31 3.43 12.98
C SER A 434 3.68 3.06 13.54
N VAL A 435 4.11 1.81 13.36
CA VAL A 435 5.43 1.32 13.81
C VAL A 435 6.58 2.04 13.13
N THR A 436 6.47 2.25 11.81
CA THR A 436 7.50 2.89 11.00
C THR A 436 7.65 4.38 11.29
N SER A 437 6.53 5.08 11.47
CA SER A 437 6.53 6.55 11.59
C SER A 437 6.45 7.07 13.02
N GLY A 438 5.96 6.26 13.97
CA GLY A 438 5.61 6.71 15.32
C GLY A 438 4.40 7.67 15.37
N SER A 439 3.78 7.94 14.22
CA SER A 439 2.66 8.88 14.08
C SER A 439 1.31 8.21 14.35
N PRO A 440 0.28 8.97 14.72
CA PRO A 440 -1.09 8.47 14.74
C PRO A 440 -1.55 8.02 13.37
N VAL A 441 -2.36 6.96 13.36
CA VAL A 441 -2.98 6.40 12.16
C VAL A 441 -4.49 6.38 12.34
N VAL A 442 -5.21 6.78 11.32
CA VAL A 442 -6.66 6.57 11.19
C VAL A 442 -6.90 5.52 10.11
N ALA A 443 -7.51 4.40 10.47
CA ALA A 443 -7.92 3.37 9.53
C ALA A 443 -9.44 3.46 9.30
N ILE A 444 -9.86 3.73 8.04
CA ILE A 444 -11.27 3.76 7.66
C ILE A 444 -11.59 2.45 6.94
N GLU A 445 -12.48 1.67 7.52
CA GLU A 445 -12.82 0.35 7.01
C GLU A 445 -14.33 0.14 6.93
N GLY A 446 -14.77 -0.67 5.97
CA GLY A 446 -16.10 -1.27 6.06
C GLY A 446 -16.09 -2.42 7.08
N ASP A 447 -17.23 -2.75 7.64
CA ASP A 447 -17.38 -3.87 8.56
C ASP A 447 -16.92 -5.21 7.96
N SER A 448 -17.21 -5.45 6.70
CA SER A 448 -16.71 -6.61 5.96
C SER A 448 -15.18 -6.59 5.80
N ALA A 449 -14.59 -5.45 5.48
CA ALA A 449 -13.14 -5.31 5.33
C ALA A 449 -12.41 -5.55 6.66
N PHE A 450 -12.89 -4.95 7.73
CA PHE A 450 -12.39 -5.13 9.09
C PHE A 450 -12.39 -6.61 9.50
N GLY A 451 -13.41 -7.37 9.10
CA GLY A 451 -13.53 -8.79 9.40
C GLY A 451 -12.35 -9.66 8.96
N PHE A 452 -11.61 -9.25 7.92
CA PHE A 452 -10.44 -10.01 7.42
C PHE A 452 -9.23 -9.94 8.36
N SER A 453 -9.05 -8.85 9.10
CA SER A 453 -7.86 -8.63 9.93
C SER A 453 -8.17 -8.06 11.32
N GLY A 454 -9.44 -8.06 11.71
CA GLY A 454 -9.92 -7.42 12.94
C GLY A 454 -9.24 -7.90 14.23
N MET A 455 -8.78 -9.16 14.29
CA MET A 455 -8.06 -9.65 15.48
C MET A 455 -6.70 -8.98 15.69
N GLU A 456 -6.17 -8.25 14.72
CA GLU A 456 -4.97 -7.44 14.92
C GLU A 456 -5.17 -6.24 15.87
N ILE A 457 -6.40 -6.00 16.31
CA ILE A 457 -6.65 -5.08 17.44
C ILE A 457 -5.90 -5.51 18.70
N GLU A 458 -5.71 -6.82 18.90
CA GLU A 458 -4.86 -7.33 19.99
C GLU A 458 -3.41 -6.86 19.80
N THR A 459 -2.86 -6.97 18.60
CA THR A 459 -1.52 -6.48 18.24
C THR A 459 -1.41 -4.97 18.49
N ILE A 460 -2.39 -4.19 18.03
CA ILE A 460 -2.45 -2.73 18.21
C ILE A 460 -2.46 -2.39 19.71
N CYS A 461 -3.27 -3.09 20.50
CA CYS A 461 -3.36 -2.87 21.96
C CYS A 461 -2.10 -3.34 22.71
N ARG A 462 -1.54 -4.50 22.36
CA ARG A 462 -0.34 -5.06 23.00
C ARG A 462 0.87 -4.15 22.86
N TYR A 463 1.02 -3.49 21.71
CA TYR A 463 2.11 -2.55 21.45
C TYR A 463 1.71 -1.09 21.72
N ASN A 464 0.49 -0.84 22.22
CA ASN A 464 -0.07 0.49 22.49
C ASN A 464 0.14 1.46 21.32
N LEU A 465 -0.18 1.00 20.11
CA LEU A 465 -0.01 1.79 18.88
C LEU A 465 -1.11 2.86 18.78
N PRO A 466 -0.79 4.10 18.40
CA PRO A 466 -1.76 5.18 18.26
C PRO A 466 -2.60 5.01 16.97
N VAL A 467 -3.42 3.99 16.94
CA VAL A 467 -4.29 3.66 15.80
C VAL A 467 -5.75 3.87 16.21
N THR A 468 -6.46 4.70 15.45
CA THR A 468 -7.92 4.89 15.56
C THR A 468 -8.58 4.24 14.35
N ILE A 469 -9.38 3.21 14.58
CA ILE A 469 -10.09 2.44 13.56
C ILE A 469 -11.52 2.94 13.49
N VAL A 470 -11.96 3.41 12.31
CA VAL A 470 -13.31 3.88 12.04
C VAL A 470 -14.00 2.85 11.16
N ILE A 471 -14.93 2.08 11.72
CA ILE A 471 -15.64 1.01 11.04
C ILE A 471 -16.99 1.53 10.57
N PHE A 472 -17.18 1.62 9.27
CA PHE A 472 -18.46 1.93 8.64
C PHE A 472 -19.30 0.66 8.57
N ASN A 473 -20.16 0.52 9.56
CA ASN A 473 -20.97 -0.68 9.79
C ASN A 473 -22.36 -0.51 9.17
N ASN A 474 -22.51 -1.06 7.99
CA ASN A 474 -23.81 -1.16 7.30
C ASN A 474 -24.43 -2.57 7.36
N GLY A 475 -23.80 -3.51 8.06
CA GLY A 475 -24.27 -4.89 8.25
C GLY A 475 -24.12 -5.78 7.02
N GLY A 476 -23.21 -5.46 6.08
CA GLY A 476 -23.04 -6.30 4.90
C GLY A 476 -21.93 -5.94 3.92
N ILE A 477 -21.65 -6.86 3.03
CA ILE A 477 -20.77 -6.67 1.87
C ILE A 477 -21.54 -5.82 0.86
N TYR A 478 -21.04 -4.64 0.49
CA TYR A 478 -21.68 -3.63 -0.35
C TYR A 478 -22.91 -2.99 0.30
N ARG A 479 -24.03 -3.71 0.39
CA ARG A 479 -25.28 -3.32 1.06
C ARG A 479 -25.60 -4.32 2.15
N GLY A 480 -26.15 -3.84 3.25
CA GLY A 480 -26.60 -4.69 4.36
C GLY A 480 -28.10 -5.01 4.33
N ASP A 481 -28.77 -4.68 3.22
CA ASP A 481 -30.20 -4.94 2.99
C ASP A 481 -30.40 -6.08 1.97
N GLY A 482 -29.61 -7.15 2.10
CA GLY A 482 -29.60 -8.27 1.16
C GLY A 482 -30.99 -8.87 0.93
N VAL A 483 -31.26 -9.23 -0.33
CA VAL A 483 -32.51 -9.87 -0.73
C VAL A 483 -32.35 -11.38 -0.60
N ASP A 484 -33.19 -12.02 0.21
CA ASP A 484 -33.29 -13.49 0.23
C ASP A 484 -33.97 -13.99 -1.04
N LEU A 485 -33.19 -14.36 -2.05
CA LEU A 485 -33.68 -14.90 -3.31
C LEU A 485 -34.22 -16.34 -3.18
N SER A 486 -33.87 -17.04 -2.09
CA SER A 486 -34.31 -18.40 -1.86
C SER A 486 -35.71 -18.48 -1.26
N GLY A 487 -36.19 -17.41 -0.62
CA GLY A 487 -37.41 -17.36 0.15
C GLY A 487 -37.42 -18.28 1.39
N ALA A 488 -36.25 -18.80 1.78
CA ALA A 488 -36.10 -19.76 2.89
C ALA A 488 -35.84 -19.07 4.25
N GLY A 489 -35.77 -17.74 4.29
CA GLY A 489 -35.42 -16.97 5.50
C GLY A 489 -33.96 -17.09 5.91
N ALA A 490 -33.08 -17.59 5.05
CA ALA A 490 -31.66 -17.62 5.28
C ALA A 490 -31.02 -16.24 5.04
N PRO A 491 -29.94 -15.87 5.78
CA PRO A 491 -29.18 -14.67 5.48
C PRO A 491 -28.67 -14.67 4.05
N SER A 492 -28.74 -13.51 3.37
CA SER A 492 -28.12 -13.33 2.06
C SER A 492 -26.61 -13.59 2.14
N PRO A 493 -25.96 -14.10 1.07
CA PRO A 493 -24.50 -14.25 1.03
C PRO A 493 -23.71 -12.96 1.29
N THR A 494 -24.34 -11.80 1.17
CA THR A 494 -23.75 -10.49 1.43
C THR A 494 -24.06 -9.94 2.81
N ASP A 495 -24.98 -10.56 3.57
CA ASP A 495 -25.35 -10.09 4.90
C ASP A 495 -24.30 -10.46 5.95
N LEU A 496 -24.03 -9.53 6.82
CA LEU A 496 -23.30 -9.73 8.06
C LEU A 496 -24.27 -9.57 9.25
N LEU A 497 -23.76 -9.75 10.46
CA LEU A 497 -24.57 -9.57 11.66
C LEU A 497 -25.01 -8.09 11.77
N HIS A 498 -26.30 -7.85 11.62
CA HIS A 498 -26.86 -6.51 11.78
C HIS A 498 -26.64 -5.98 13.20
N HIS A 499 -26.37 -4.67 13.32
CA HIS A 499 -26.13 -3.99 14.58
C HIS A 499 -24.98 -4.57 15.41
N ALA A 500 -24.00 -5.24 14.77
CA ALA A 500 -22.81 -5.72 15.43
C ALA A 500 -22.08 -4.57 16.14
N ARG A 501 -21.63 -4.80 17.36
CA ARG A 501 -20.98 -3.84 18.24
C ARG A 501 -19.46 -4.05 18.19
N TYR A 502 -18.83 -3.65 17.08
CA TYR A 502 -17.39 -3.81 16.91
C TYR A 502 -16.56 -3.02 17.94
N ASP A 503 -17.11 -1.91 18.47
CA ASP A 503 -16.52 -1.14 19.56
C ASP A 503 -16.26 -1.99 20.80
N LYS A 504 -17.11 -2.99 21.09
CA LYS A 504 -16.98 -3.87 22.26
C LYS A 504 -15.79 -4.84 22.18
N LEU A 505 -15.22 -5.06 21.01
CA LEU A 505 -14.01 -5.86 20.88
C LEU A 505 -12.83 -5.23 21.63
N MET A 506 -12.82 -3.91 21.78
CA MET A 506 -11.77 -3.20 22.52
C MET A 506 -11.82 -3.47 24.03
N ASP A 507 -12.98 -3.81 24.59
CA ASP A 507 -13.11 -4.14 26.01
C ASP A 507 -12.23 -5.36 26.38
N ALA A 508 -12.14 -6.35 25.47
CA ALA A 508 -11.32 -7.55 25.66
C ALA A 508 -9.82 -7.25 25.70
N PHE A 509 -9.35 -6.20 25.04
CA PHE A 509 -7.92 -5.86 24.89
C PHE A 509 -7.54 -4.56 25.58
N ARG A 510 -8.42 -3.98 26.40
CA ARG A 510 -8.19 -2.75 27.20
C ARG A 510 -7.96 -1.50 26.34
N GLY A 511 -8.51 -1.49 25.12
CA GLY A 511 -8.55 -0.31 24.26
C GLY A 511 -9.77 0.55 24.53
N VAL A 512 -10.03 1.51 23.66
CA VAL A 512 -11.18 2.43 23.76
C VAL A 512 -12.17 2.15 22.65
N GLY A 513 -13.45 1.99 22.98
CA GLY A 513 -14.52 1.74 22.00
C GLY A 513 -15.59 2.83 22.05
N TYR A 514 -16.01 3.29 20.86
CA TYR A 514 -17.15 4.19 20.68
C TYR A 514 -18.14 3.59 19.70
N ASN A 515 -19.44 3.76 19.99
CA ASN A 515 -20.51 3.45 19.04
C ASN A 515 -21.25 4.74 18.74
N VAL A 516 -21.23 5.17 17.50
CA VAL A 516 -21.72 6.47 17.07
C VAL A 516 -22.79 6.36 15.99
N THR A 517 -23.76 7.24 16.05
CA THR A 517 -24.93 7.29 15.16
C THR A 517 -25.12 8.65 14.51
N THR A 518 -24.35 9.66 14.96
CA THR A 518 -24.41 11.03 14.48
C THR A 518 -23.04 11.52 14.02
N THR A 519 -23.02 12.54 13.17
CA THR A 519 -21.78 13.18 12.72
C THR A 519 -21.00 13.86 13.84
N ASP A 520 -21.70 14.42 14.83
CA ASP A 520 -21.06 15.10 15.97
C ASP A 520 -20.42 14.10 16.93
N GLU A 521 -21.11 12.99 17.22
CA GLU A 521 -20.51 11.87 17.97
C GLU A 521 -19.26 11.34 17.27
N LEU A 522 -19.30 11.19 15.95
CA LEU A 522 -18.17 10.73 15.16
C LEU A 522 -16.99 11.71 15.23
N ARG A 523 -17.24 13.02 15.05
CA ARG A 523 -16.19 14.04 15.18
C ARG A 523 -15.55 14.01 16.56
N HIS A 524 -16.36 13.95 17.60
CA HIS A 524 -15.88 13.91 18.99
C HIS A 524 -15.04 12.64 19.25
N ALA A 525 -15.55 11.47 18.89
CA ALA A 525 -14.86 10.20 19.10
C ALA A 525 -13.53 10.13 18.32
N LEU A 526 -13.52 10.60 17.07
CA LEU A 526 -12.32 10.59 16.22
C LEU A 526 -11.27 11.58 16.76
N THR A 527 -11.67 12.79 17.12
CA THR A 527 -10.75 13.79 17.71
C THR A 527 -10.15 13.26 19.02
N THR A 528 -10.97 12.67 19.89
CA THR A 528 -10.53 12.09 21.16
C THR A 528 -9.58 10.91 20.94
N GLY A 529 -9.89 10.01 20.01
CA GLY A 529 -9.04 8.86 19.65
C GLY A 529 -7.65 9.32 19.18
N ILE A 530 -7.60 10.29 18.27
CA ILE A 530 -6.35 10.85 17.75
C ILE A 530 -5.52 11.50 18.86
N GLN A 531 -6.14 12.37 19.67
CA GLN A 531 -5.46 13.14 20.72
C GLN A 531 -4.98 12.27 21.87
N SER A 532 -5.76 11.26 22.27
CA SER A 532 -5.39 10.34 23.34
C SER A 532 -4.21 9.44 22.97
N ARG A 533 -3.96 9.24 21.68
CA ARG A 533 -2.97 8.29 21.13
C ARG A 533 -3.16 6.85 21.64
N LYS A 534 -4.36 6.50 22.09
CA LYS A 534 -4.70 5.15 22.53
C LYS A 534 -5.33 4.32 21.40
N PRO A 535 -5.12 3.01 21.41
CA PRO A 535 -5.87 2.11 20.54
C PRO A 535 -7.37 2.33 20.65
N THR A 536 -8.02 2.69 19.53
CA THR A 536 -9.43 3.11 19.56
C THR A 536 -10.20 2.47 18.40
N ILE A 537 -11.40 1.95 18.65
CA ILE A 537 -12.39 1.60 17.62
C ILE A 537 -13.59 2.54 17.72
N ILE A 538 -14.01 3.07 16.59
CA ILE A 538 -15.23 3.84 16.42
C ILE A 538 -16.15 3.05 15.47
N ASN A 539 -17.20 2.42 16.04
CA ASN A 539 -18.22 1.76 15.24
C ASN A 539 -19.24 2.79 14.80
N VAL A 540 -19.26 3.10 13.50
CA VAL A 540 -20.17 4.08 12.89
C VAL A 540 -21.34 3.34 12.26
N VAL A 541 -22.54 3.55 12.78
CA VAL A 541 -23.76 2.91 12.26
C VAL A 541 -24.17 3.61 10.96
N ILE A 542 -24.10 2.86 9.86
CA ILE A 542 -24.43 3.35 8.50
C ILE A 542 -25.73 2.71 8.05
N ASP A 543 -26.54 3.46 7.29
CA ASP A 543 -27.74 2.96 6.62
C ASP A 543 -27.39 1.73 5.75
N PRO A 544 -27.98 0.56 6.01
CA PRO A 544 -27.73 -0.65 5.23
C PRO A 544 -27.94 -0.45 3.72
N ALA A 545 -28.88 0.40 3.32
CA ALA A 545 -29.19 0.69 1.92
C ALA A 545 -28.23 1.68 1.25
N ALA A 546 -27.37 2.39 2.01
CA ALA A 546 -26.49 3.44 1.48
C ALA A 546 -25.35 2.90 0.61
N GLY A 547 -25.00 1.62 0.72
CA GLY A 547 -23.97 0.97 -0.08
C GLY A 547 -24.39 0.75 -1.53
N THR A 548 -23.40 0.61 -2.41
CA THR A 548 -23.61 0.26 -3.82
C THR A 548 -22.74 -0.94 -4.20
N GLU A 549 -23.28 -1.85 -4.99
CA GLU A 549 -22.44 -2.87 -5.62
C GLU A 549 -21.51 -2.19 -6.62
N SER A 550 -20.23 -2.43 -6.46
CA SER A 550 -19.07 -1.89 -7.15
C SER A 550 -19.30 -1.12 -8.46
N GLY A 551 -19.02 0.19 -8.46
CA GLY A 551 -19.28 1.04 -9.60
C GLY A 551 -18.42 0.81 -10.84
N HIS A 552 -17.18 0.34 -10.73
CA HIS A 552 -16.26 0.35 -11.88
C HIS A 552 -15.86 -1.03 -12.42
N ILE A 553 -16.21 -2.11 -11.75
CA ILE A 553 -15.84 -3.48 -12.14
C ILE A 553 -17.04 -4.25 -12.76
N THR A 554 -18.02 -3.52 -13.29
CA THR A 554 -19.26 -4.08 -13.86
C THR A 554 -19.05 -5.15 -14.95
N LYS A 555 -17.86 -5.21 -15.57
CA LYS A 555 -17.51 -6.27 -16.51
C LYS A 555 -17.10 -7.58 -15.83
N LEU A 556 -16.60 -7.51 -14.61
CA LEU A 556 -16.21 -8.68 -13.80
C LEU A 556 -17.40 -9.22 -12.98
N ASN A 557 -18.39 -8.37 -12.72
CA ASN A 557 -19.64 -8.77 -12.11
C ASN A 557 -20.78 -8.48 -13.13
N PRO A 558 -20.99 -9.35 -14.13
CA PRO A 558 -22.00 -9.13 -15.14
C PRO A 558 -23.37 -9.06 -14.43
N LYS A 559 -24.12 -7.99 -14.67
CA LYS A 559 -25.51 -7.92 -14.26
C LYS A 559 -26.21 -9.19 -14.79
N GLN A 560 -26.88 -9.92 -13.92
CA GLN A 560 -27.79 -10.96 -14.37
C GLN A 560 -28.68 -10.35 -15.45
N VAL A 561 -28.62 -10.90 -16.65
CA VAL A 561 -29.67 -10.66 -17.64
C VAL A 561 -30.92 -11.13 -16.92
N ALA A 562 -31.82 -10.21 -16.59
CA ALA A 562 -33.07 -10.56 -16.01
C ALA A 562 -33.72 -11.60 -16.95
N GLY A 563 -33.62 -12.85 -16.56
CA GLY A 563 -34.42 -13.93 -17.18
C GLY A 563 -35.85 -13.63 -16.86
N ASN A 564 -36.66 -13.65 -17.88
CA ASN A 564 -38.12 -13.43 -17.95
C ASN A 564 -38.88 -14.00 -16.76
#